data_a17f27cad8a2a3cddd3c8595aeda9258
#
_entry.id   a17f27cad8a2a3cddd3c8595aeda9258
#
_cell.length_a   1.000
_cell.length_b   1.000
_cell.length_c   1.000
_cell.angle_alpha   90.00
_cell.angle_beta   90.00
_cell.angle_gamma   90.00
#
_symmetry.space_group_name_H-M   'P 1'
#
loop_
_entity.id
_entity.type
_entity.pdbx_description
1 polymer ?
#
loop_
_entity_poly.entity_id
_entity_poly.type
_entity_poly.pdbx_seq_one_letter_code
_entity_poly.pdbx_strand_id
1 'polypeptide(L)'
;MSTDAHAGESVHQKKARKPWHRTKVIVVIVVAVAAVVALISSLTPWPSAMVIRAVFTKGGDETAAEMDKHVPDTALDVQQGIAYGDAGTDTTMDVFRPADADGPLPTVVWIHGGAWISGEKENVDPYLRILAAEGYTTVGVNYTIGPEGVYPLAVRQLDQALAYIDEHAAELGIDPDQIVLAGDSAGSQLASQMAALITNPDYAEIVGIDPSLKAGQLAATILNCGVYDLAALAELDGIAGWGLKTAMWAYSGTKTWAEDSTGSTMSTLDWVTADFPATYISGGNGDGLTWLQSIPMAKRLESLGVEVTTLFWPMDHEPALPHEYQFHLDLPDARTALDETIAFLGKHTTR
;
A
#
# COMPACT_ATOMS: atom_id res chain seq x y z
N MET A 1 20.56 74.60 65.11
CA MET A 1 20.94 74.78 63.70
C MET A 1 21.32 73.40 63.17
N SER A 2 20.39 72.77 62.52
CA SER A 2 20.58 71.45 61.99
C SER A 2 20.16 71.52 60.51
N THR A 3 21.03 71.13 59.60
CA THR A 3 20.85 71.10 58.18
C THR A 3 20.72 69.63 57.78
N ASP A 4 19.49 69.20 57.44
CA ASP A 4 19.22 67.92 56.89
C ASP A 4 19.53 67.93 55.39
N ALA A 5 20.43 67.03 54.99
CA ALA A 5 20.74 66.75 53.59
C ALA A 5 19.91 65.54 53.10
N HIS A 6 18.93 65.78 52.23
CA HIS A 6 18.22 64.69 51.51
C HIS A 6 19.08 64.11 50.36
N ALA A 7 19.46 62.86 50.51
CA ALA A 7 20.05 62.08 49.45
C ALA A 7 18.93 61.57 48.54
N GLY A 8 18.90 61.98 47.25
CA GLY A 8 18.00 61.52 46.23
C GLY A 8 18.45 60.16 45.67
N GLU A 9 17.71 59.10 45.91
CA GLU A 9 17.87 57.81 45.27
C GLU A 9 17.39 57.88 43.82
N SER A 10 18.30 57.70 42.88
CA SER A 10 17.98 57.60 41.47
C SER A 10 17.46 56.16 41.14
N VAL A 11 16.16 56.01 40.98
CA VAL A 11 15.54 54.76 40.49
C VAL A 11 15.83 54.57 39.01
N HIS A 12 16.75 53.65 38.70
CA HIS A 12 16.98 53.20 37.32
C HIS A 12 15.79 52.42 36.86
N GLN A 13 14.84 53.03 36.13
CA GLN A 13 13.80 52.35 35.38
C GLN A 13 14.43 51.52 34.25
N LYS A 14 14.46 50.20 34.43
CA LYS A 14 14.73 49.24 33.31
C LYS A 14 13.64 49.40 32.25
N LYS A 15 13.96 50.05 31.10
CA LYS A 15 13.09 50.13 29.96
C LYS A 15 12.72 48.71 29.52
N ALA A 16 11.46 48.32 29.73
CA ALA A 16 10.90 47.07 29.18
C ALA A 16 11.04 47.10 27.64
N ARG A 17 11.81 46.19 27.11
CA ARG A 17 11.96 46.02 25.63
C ARG A 17 10.59 45.73 25.06
N LYS A 18 10.12 46.54 24.08
CA LYS A 18 8.81 46.45 23.46
C LYS A 18 8.58 45.02 22.92
N PRO A 19 7.44 44.35 23.19
CA PRO A 19 7.14 43.00 22.76
C PRO A 19 7.15 42.81 21.22
N TRP A 20 6.96 43.86 20.45
CA TRP A 20 6.98 43.90 18.98
C TRP A 20 8.28 43.40 18.36
N HIS A 21 9.45 43.66 18.93
CA HIS A 21 10.72 43.16 18.36
C HIS A 21 10.81 41.63 18.46
N ARG A 22 10.31 41.02 19.52
CA ARG A 22 10.30 39.58 19.71
C ARG A 22 9.38 38.90 18.67
N THR A 23 8.17 39.47 18.45
CA THR A 23 7.22 38.97 17.46
C THR A 23 7.80 39.01 16.03
N LYS A 24 8.44 40.15 15.66
CA LYS A 24 9.10 40.25 14.33
C LYS A 24 10.24 39.24 14.15
N VAL A 25 11.06 39.02 15.19
CA VAL A 25 12.13 38.03 15.14
C VAL A 25 11.55 36.60 14.99
N ILE A 26 10.50 36.27 15.75
CA ILE A 26 9.83 34.97 15.62
C ILE A 26 9.27 34.76 14.19
N VAL A 27 8.58 35.77 13.64
CA VAL A 27 8.04 35.69 12.25
C VAL A 27 9.16 35.50 11.24
N VAL A 28 10.27 36.21 11.34
CA VAL A 28 11.42 36.05 10.42
C VAL A 28 12.02 34.65 10.54
N ILE A 29 12.16 34.12 11.77
CA ILE A 29 12.66 32.75 11.97
C ILE A 29 11.70 31.75 11.37
N VAL A 30 10.38 31.86 11.58
CA VAL A 30 9.37 30.95 11.02
C VAL A 30 9.40 30.97 9.49
N VAL A 31 9.48 32.16 8.87
CA VAL A 31 9.57 32.32 7.42
C VAL A 31 10.88 31.71 6.89
N ALA A 32 12.01 31.94 7.57
CA ALA A 32 13.29 31.36 7.16
C ALA A 32 13.28 29.83 7.27
N VAL A 33 12.73 29.27 8.35
CA VAL A 33 12.56 27.81 8.51
C VAL A 33 11.66 27.25 7.42
N ALA A 34 10.50 27.88 7.16
CA ALA A 34 9.59 27.46 6.09
C ALA A 34 10.27 27.48 4.70
N ALA A 35 11.06 28.52 4.41
CA ALA A 35 11.82 28.60 3.16
C ALA A 35 12.88 27.51 3.05
N VAL A 36 13.58 27.18 4.12
CA VAL A 36 14.55 26.08 4.17
C VAL A 36 13.86 24.73 3.97
N VAL A 37 12.73 24.49 4.66
CA VAL A 37 11.94 23.26 4.48
C VAL A 37 11.45 23.13 3.04
N ALA A 38 10.90 24.21 2.45
CA ALA A 38 10.46 24.22 1.06
C ALA A 38 11.61 23.92 0.08
N LEU A 39 12.80 24.49 0.32
CA LEU A 39 13.99 24.22 -0.50
C LEU A 39 14.41 22.75 -0.37
N ILE A 40 14.50 22.20 0.83
CA ILE A 40 14.84 20.79 1.06
C ILE A 40 13.81 19.89 0.38
N SER A 41 12.51 20.14 0.57
CA SER A 41 11.43 19.37 -0.07
C SER A 41 11.41 19.49 -1.60
N SER A 42 12.05 20.52 -2.17
CA SER A 42 12.23 20.62 -3.62
C SER A 42 13.42 19.80 -4.14
N LEU A 43 14.37 19.45 -3.30
CA LEU A 43 15.60 18.72 -3.65
C LEU A 43 15.52 17.23 -3.31
N THR A 44 14.69 16.86 -2.34
CA THR A 44 14.51 15.47 -1.89
C THR A 44 13.06 15.19 -1.50
N PRO A 45 12.53 13.99 -1.75
CA PRO A 45 11.16 13.63 -1.36
C PRO A 45 10.99 13.43 0.15
N TRP A 46 12.08 13.19 0.89
CA TRP A 46 12.07 12.75 2.28
C TRP A 46 11.12 13.55 3.20
N PRO A 47 11.19 14.89 3.30
CA PRO A 47 10.34 15.61 4.24
C PRO A 47 8.85 15.46 3.93
N SER A 48 8.49 15.53 2.64
CA SER A 48 7.10 15.41 2.20
C SER A 48 6.60 13.97 2.30
N ALA A 49 7.42 12.98 1.94
CA ALA A 49 7.10 11.57 2.07
C ALA A 49 6.85 11.17 3.52
N MET A 50 7.66 11.67 4.49
CA MET A 50 7.44 11.39 5.92
C MET A 50 6.13 11.98 6.46
N VAL A 51 5.70 13.14 5.96
CA VAL A 51 4.39 13.71 6.33
C VAL A 51 3.25 12.86 5.77
N ILE A 52 3.35 12.44 4.51
CA ILE A 52 2.35 11.57 3.86
C ILE A 52 2.30 10.22 4.58
N ARG A 53 3.47 9.62 4.85
CA ARG A 53 3.60 8.36 5.61
C ARG A 53 2.87 8.45 6.97
N ALA A 54 3.12 9.49 7.74
CA ALA A 54 2.49 9.65 9.05
C ALA A 54 0.96 9.72 8.98
N VAL A 55 0.40 10.33 7.92
CA VAL A 55 -1.05 10.39 7.70
C VAL A 55 -1.58 9.01 7.32
N PHE A 56 -0.91 8.30 6.42
CA PHE A 56 -1.35 6.98 5.94
C PHE A 56 -1.20 5.91 7.02
N THR A 57 -0.08 5.90 7.78
CA THR A 57 0.08 4.98 8.91
C THR A 57 -1.07 5.12 9.92
N LYS A 58 -1.40 6.37 10.29
CA LYS A 58 -2.53 6.59 11.21
C LYS A 58 -3.86 6.09 10.61
N GLY A 59 -4.11 6.34 9.32
CA GLY A 59 -5.31 5.85 8.63
C GLY A 59 -5.36 4.32 8.59
N GLY A 60 -4.25 3.67 8.25
CA GLY A 60 -4.12 2.22 8.25
C GLY A 60 -4.39 1.58 9.61
N ASP A 61 -3.83 2.16 10.70
CA ASP A 61 -4.07 1.69 12.06
C ASP A 61 -5.55 1.81 12.47
N GLU A 62 -6.20 2.93 12.11
CA GLU A 62 -7.63 3.15 12.37
C GLU A 62 -8.50 2.14 11.59
N THR A 63 -8.16 1.86 10.34
CA THR A 63 -8.86 0.90 9.49
C THR A 63 -8.65 -0.55 9.97
N ALA A 64 -7.43 -0.92 10.35
CA ALA A 64 -7.14 -2.22 10.94
C ALA A 64 -7.93 -2.45 12.23
N ALA A 65 -7.99 -1.43 13.11
CA ALA A 65 -8.79 -1.49 14.34
C ALA A 65 -10.31 -1.55 14.09
N GLU A 66 -10.80 -1.05 12.94
CA GLU A 66 -12.18 -1.25 12.50
C GLU A 66 -12.41 -2.70 12.08
N MET A 67 -11.56 -3.23 11.20
CA MET A 67 -11.65 -4.62 10.71
C MET A 67 -11.53 -5.65 11.82
N ASP A 68 -10.70 -5.40 12.84
CA ASP A 68 -10.48 -6.34 13.96
C ASP A 68 -11.77 -6.67 14.72
N LYS A 69 -12.76 -5.77 14.74
CA LYS A 69 -14.08 -6.01 15.32
C LYS A 69 -14.90 -7.06 14.56
N HIS A 70 -14.55 -7.33 13.31
CA HIS A 70 -15.24 -8.25 12.41
C HIS A 70 -14.52 -9.59 12.26
N VAL A 71 -13.34 -9.75 12.87
CA VAL A 71 -12.61 -11.02 12.88
C VAL A 71 -13.44 -12.06 13.64
N PRO A 72 -13.80 -13.21 13.02
CA PRO A 72 -14.58 -14.24 13.67
C PRO A 72 -13.78 -14.94 14.78
N ASP A 73 -14.48 -15.47 15.78
CA ASP A 73 -13.90 -16.26 16.88
C ASP A 73 -13.61 -17.70 16.42
N THR A 74 -12.85 -17.82 15.33
CA THR A 74 -12.39 -19.09 14.75
C THR A 74 -10.96 -19.34 15.20
N ALA A 75 -10.70 -20.58 15.66
CA ALA A 75 -9.32 -20.96 16.03
C ALA A 75 -8.42 -20.98 14.79
N LEU A 76 -7.39 -20.17 14.80
CA LEU A 76 -6.39 -20.10 13.75
C LEU A 76 -5.02 -20.56 14.28
N ASP A 77 -4.25 -21.24 13.42
CA ASP A 77 -2.81 -21.37 13.56
C ASP A 77 -2.17 -20.11 12.99
N VAL A 78 -1.37 -19.44 13.81
CA VAL A 78 -0.82 -18.11 13.51
C VAL A 78 0.70 -18.16 13.66
N GLN A 79 1.42 -17.85 12.58
CA GLN A 79 2.87 -17.73 12.58
C GLN A 79 3.23 -16.30 12.16
N GLN A 80 3.87 -15.55 13.05
CA GLN A 80 4.17 -14.13 12.81
C GLN A 80 5.67 -13.85 12.76
N GLY A 81 6.04 -12.83 11.98
CA GLY A 81 7.41 -12.36 11.89
C GLY A 81 8.36 -13.36 11.23
N ILE A 82 7.86 -14.22 10.33
CA ILE A 82 8.69 -15.17 9.58
C ILE A 82 9.59 -14.35 8.65
N ALA A 83 10.91 -14.43 8.87
CA ALA A 83 11.88 -13.75 8.01
C ALA A 83 12.07 -14.55 6.71
N TYR A 84 11.81 -13.90 5.57
CA TYR A 84 12.07 -14.46 4.24
C TYR A 84 13.28 -13.82 3.55
N GLY A 85 13.88 -12.80 4.15
CA GLY A 85 15.05 -12.07 3.67
C GLY A 85 15.86 -11.47 4.81
N ASP A 86 16.84 -10.65 4.49
CA ASP A 86 17.83 -10.10 5.42
C ASP A 86 17.64 -8.60 5.75
N ALA A 87 16.57 -7.97 5.28
CA ALA A 87 16.28 -6.56 5.55
C ALA A 87 15.47 -6.33 6.86
N GLY A 88 15.62 -7.20 7.84
CA GLY A 88 14.97 -7.09 9.15
C GLY A 88 13.45 -7.21 9.04
N THR A 89 12.70 -6.28 9.66
CA THR A 89 11.22 -6.29 9.64
C THR A 89 10.63 -6.08 8.26
N ASP A 90 11.37 -5.43 7.36
CA ASP A 90 10.92 -5.16 5.99
C ASP A 90 10.81 -6.43 5.14
N THR A 91 11.49 -7.51 5.53
CA THR A 91 11.45 -8.81 4.85
C THR A 91 10.90 -9.90 5.76
N THR A 92 9.74 -9.61 6.36
CA THR A 92 8.97 -10.56 7.17
C THR A 92 7.58 -10.79 6.62
N MET A 93 7.00 -11.94 6.93
CA MET A 93 5.62 -12.28 6.62
C MET A 93 4.90 -12.86 7.84
N ASP A 94 3.58 -12.76 7.85
CA ASP A 94 2.69 -13.43 8.79
C ASP A 94 1.80 -14.43 8.05
N VAL A 95 1.55 -15.58 8.66
CA VAL A 95 0.74 -16.66 8.08
C VAL A 95 -0.41 -17.00 9.03
N PHE A 96 -1.61 -17.06 8.49
CA PHE A 96 -2.82 -17.45 9.20
C PHE A 96 -3.50 -18.60 8.47
N ARG A 97 -3.94 -19.63 9.19
CA ARG A 97 -4.70 -20.75 8.64
C ARG A 97 -5.69 -21.30 9.67
N PRO A 98 -6.76 -22.01 9.26
CA PRO A 98 -7.60 -22.71 10.22
C PRO A 98 -6.77 -23.71 11.04
N ALA A 99 -6.97 -23.71 12.37
CA ALA A 99 -6.19 -24.61 13.25
C ALA A 99 -6.55 -26.09 13.07
N ASP A 100 -7.71 -26.38 12.50
CA ASP A 100 -8.21 -27.74 12.23
C ASP A 100 -8.02 -28.20 10.78
N ALA A 101 -7.23 -27.48 9.98
CA ALA A 101 -6.98 -27.87 8.61
C ALA A 101 -6.12 -29.14 8.52
N ASP A 102 -6.62 -30.16 7.81
CA ASP A 102 -6.00 -31.48 7.69
C ASP A 102 -4.89 -31.55 6.59
N GLY A 103 -4.58 -30.44 5.92
CA GLY A 103 -3.60 -30.42 4.81
C GLY A 103 -3.27 -29.02 4.31
N PRO A 104 -2.49 -28.93 3.22
CA PRO A 104 -2.23 -27.64 2.57
C PRO A 104 -3.52 -27.06 1.98
N LEU A 105 -3.65 -25.73 2.06
CA LEU A 105 -4.82 -25.00 1.60
C LEU A 105 -4.44 -24.04 0.47
N PRO A 106 -5.39 -23.70 -0.43
CA PRO A 106 -5.23 -22.57 -1.34
C PRO A 106 -4.81 -21.33 -0.57
N THR A 107 -3.87 -20.57 -1.12
CA THR A 107 -3.19 -19.55 -0.35
C THR A 107 -3.33 -18.17 -0.96
N VAL A 108 -3.80 -17.20 -0.16
CA VAL A 108 -3.88 -15.79 -0.54
C VAL A 108 -2.64 -15.07 0.01
N VAL A 109 -1.75 -14.62 -0.89
CA VAL A 109 -0.61 -13.79 -0.55
C VAL A 109 -0.99 -12.33 -0.76
N TRP A 110 -1.12 -11.59 0.34
CA TRP A 110 -1.55 -10.20 0.33
C TRP A 110 -0.37 -9.25 0.43
N ILE A 111 -0.29 -8.33 -0.50
CA ILE A 111 0.70 -7.25 -0.56
C ILE A 111 -0.02 -5.96 -0.14
N HIS A 112 0.41 -5.36 0.97
CA HIS A 112 -0.23 -4.18 1.53
C HIS A 112 -0.05 -2.93 0.67
N GLY A 113 -1.01 -2.00 0.77
CA GLY A 113 -0.98 -0.68 0.15
C GLY A 113 -0.08 0.33 0.86
N GLY A 114 -0.45 1.61 0.77
CA GLY A 114 0.26 2.72 1.42
C GLY A 114 1.13 3.55 0.48
N ALA A 115 0.76 3.65 -0.80
CA ALA A 115 1.44 4.47 -1.81
C ALA A 115 2.94 4.19 -1.93
N TRP A 116 3.39 2.95 -1.71
CA TRP A 116 4.78 2.46 -1.71
C TRP A 116 5.70 3.14 -0.68
N ILE A 117 5.20 4.03 0.19
CA ILE A 117 5.97 4.81 1.17
C ILE A 117 5.48 4.65 2.61
N SER A 118 4.43 3.88 2.82
CA SER A 118 3.84 3.55 4.12
C SER A 118 3.17 2.17 4.07
N GLY A 119 2.52 1.79 5.15
CA GLY A 119 1.86 0.50 5.29
C GLY A 119 2.80 -0.58 5.83
N GLU A 120 2.19 -1.60 6.35
CA GLU A 120 2.83 -2.82 6.85
C GLU A 120 1.80 -3.96 6.84
N LYS A 121 2.26 -5.21 6.87
CA LYS A 121 1.40 -6.40 6.83
C LYS A 121 0.35 -6.42 7.93
N GLU A 122 0.68 -5.85 9.09
CA GLU A 122 -0.20 -5.73 10.24
C GLU A 122 -1.47 -4.91 9.95
N ASN A 123 -1.42 -3.98 8.98
CA ASN A 123 -2.60 -3.20 8.60
C ASN A 123 -3.69 -4.06 7.94
N VAL A 124 -3.33 -5.20 7.36
CA VAL A 124 -4.27 -6.11 6.68
C VAL A 124 -4.49 -7.43 7.44
N ASP A 125 -3.76 -7.68 8.53
CA ASP A 125 -3.91 -8.88 9.36
C ASP A 125 -5.36 -9.22 9.72
N PRO A 126 -6.21 -8.27 10.16
CA PRO A 126 -7.60 -8.60 10.47
C PRO A 126 -8.38 -9.15 9.26
N TYR A 127 -8.16 -8.57 8.07
CA TYR A 127 -8.79 -9.04 6.83
C TYR A 127 -8.30 -10.44 6.45
N LEU A 128 -7.01 -10.70 6.62
CA LEU A 128 -6.39 -12.02 6.37
C LEU A 128 -6.93 -13.08 7.33
N ARG A 129 -7.14 -12.73 8.59
CA ARG A 129 -7.74 -13.63 9.59
C ARG A 129 -9.20 -13.96 9.25
N ILE A 130 -9.95 -13.01 8.67
CA ILE A 130 -11.30 -13.27 8.16
C ILE A 130 -11.24 -14.27 7.01
N LEU A 131 -10.35 -14.08 6.02
CA LEU A 131 -10.20 -15.02 4.92
C LEU A 131 -9.67 -16.39 5.38
N ALA A 132 -8.80 -16.44 6.39
CA ALA A 132 -8.34 -17.69 6.97
C ALA A 132 -9.48 -18.46 7.65
N ALA A 133 -10.38 -17.76 8.34
CA ALA A 133 -11.56 -18.38 8.94
C ALA A 133 -12.50 -18.99 7.89
N GLU A 134 -12.43 -18.52 6.64
CA GLU A 134 -13.16 -19.07 5.49
C GLU A 134 -12.46 -20.27 4.83
N GLY A 135 -11.36 -20.77 5.40
CA GLY A 135 -10.69 -22.02 4.96
C GLY A 135 -9.55 -21.81 3.97
N TYR A 136 -8.88 -20.68 4.01
CA TYR A 136 -7.66 -20.39 3.24
C TYR A 136 -6.42 -20.35 4.14
N THR A 137 -5.25 -20.64 3.60
CA THR A 137 -4.03 -20.09 4.19
C THR A 137 -3.87 -18.66 3.66
N THR A 138 -3.58 -17.72 4.54
CA THR A 138 -3.35 -16.31 4.14
C THR A 138 -2.00 -15.85 4.62
N VAL A 139 -1.32 -15.07 3.79
CA VAL A 139 0.02 -14.56 4.05
C VAL A 139 0.04 -13.06 3.84
N GLY A 140 0.34 -12.30 4.89
CA GLY A 140 0.65 -10.87 4.79
C GLY A 140 2.15 -10.66 4.64
N VAL A 141 2.57 -9.90 3.63
CA VAL A 141 3.99 -9.73 3.30
C VAL A 141 4.41 -8.28 3.46
N ASN A 142 5.46 -8.02 4.25
CA ASN A 142 6.17 -6.75 4.27
C ASN A 142 7.16 -6.66 3.10
N TYR A 143 7.52 -5.44 2.73
CA TYR A 143 8.58 -5.11 1.79
C TYR A 143 9.17 -3.74 2.13
N THR A 144 10.42 -3.47 1.75
CA THR A 144 11.04 -2.17 2.01
C THR A 144 10.36 -1.07 1.20
N ILE A 145 9.72 -0.15 1.91
CA ILE A 145 9.02 0.99 1.35
C ILE A 145 9.98 2.15 1.00
N GLY A 146 9.52 3.05 0.12
CA GLY A 146 10.27 4.27 -0.21
C GLY A 146 10.13 5.34 0.89
N PRO A 147 11.10 6.22 1.06
CA PRO A 147 12.33 6.37 0.27
C PRO A 147 13.52 5.54 0.79
N GLU A 148 13.36 4.67 1.78
CA GLU A 148 14.40 3.77 2.30
C GLU A 148 14.82 2.74 1.25
N GLY A 149 13.85 2.20 0.49
CA GLY A 149 14.05 1.39 -0.70
C GLY A 149 13.56 2.08 -1.95
N VAL A 150 14.24 1.88 -3.07
CA VAL A 150 13.81 2.39 -4.37
C VAL A 150 13.52 1.25 -5.34
N TYR A 151 12.57 1.49 -6.24
CA TYR A 151 12.22 0.55 -7.30
C TYR A 151 13.46 0.04 -8.06
N PRO A 152 13.58 -1.27 -8.34
CA PRO A 152 12.62 -2.34 -8.12
C PRO A 152 12.87 -3.17 -6.85
N LEU A 153 13.40 -2.60 -5.75
CA LEU A 153 13.76 -3.36 -4.55
C LEU A 153 12.58 -4.16 -3.99
N ALA A 154 11.41 -3.51 -3.80
CA ALA A 154 10.22 -4.18 -3.28
C ALA A 154 9.81 -5.38 -4.15
N VAL A 155 9.86 -5.24 -5.49
CA VAL A 155 9.53 -6.33 -6.42
C VAL A 155 10.46 -7.53 -6.26
N ARG A 156 11.78 -7.29 -6.06
CA ARG A 156 12.76 -8.34 -5.79
C ARG A 156 12.53 -9.03 -4.44
N GLN A 157 12.15 -8.25 -3.41
CA GLN A 157 11.83 -8.80 -2.10
C GLN A 157 10.54 -9.62 -2.13
N LEU A 158 9.53 -9.19 -2.89
CA LEU A 158 8.30 -9.97 -3.08
C LEU A 158 8.57 -11.28 -3.82
N ASP A 159 9.45 -11.28 -4.81
CA ASP A 159 9.88 -12.52 -5.45
C ASP A 159 10.61 -13.45 -4.47
N GLN A 160 11.47 -12.92 -3.59
CA GLN A 160 12.08 -13.68 -2.50
C GLN A 160 11.05 -14.25 -1.52
N ALA A 161 9.99 -13.47 -1.20
CA ALA A 161 8.89 -13.95 -0.37
C ALA A 161 8.15 -15.11 -1.02
N LEU A 162 7.87 -15.02 -2.32
CA LEU A 162 7.22 -16.10 -3.08
C LEU A 162 8.11 -17.34 -3.18
N ALA A 163 9.43 -17.18 -3.36
CA ALA A 163 10.38 -18.29 -3.30
C ALA A 163 10.34 -18.99 -1.93
N TYR A 164 10.37 -18.21 -0.85
CA TYR A 164 10.28 -18.76 0.50
C TYR A 164 8.97 -19.51 0.74
N ILE A 165 7.85 -18.97 0.28
CA ILE A 165 6.52 -19.60 0.36
C ILE A 165 6.52 -20.95 -0.36
N ASP A 166 7.06 -21.02 -1.57
CA ASP A 166 7.15 -22.26 -2.35
C ASP A 166 8.06 -23.30 -1.69
N GLU A 167 9.24 -22.90 -1.25
CA GLU A 167 10.22 -23.77 -0.57
C GLU A 167 9.72 -24.33 0.78
N HIS A 168 8.91 -23.57 1.52
CA HIS A 168 8.40 -23.92 2.85
C HIS A 168 6.89 -24.23 2.85
N ALA A 169 6.28 -24.46 1.68
CA ALA A 169 4.84 -24.64 1.52
C ALA A 169 4.26 -25.68 2.48
N ALA A 170 4.94 -26.83 2.63
CA ALA A 170 4.49 -27.91 3.51
C ALA A 170 4.49 -27.52 5.00
N GLU A 171 5.47 -26.73 5.45
CA GLU A 171 5.60 -26.27 6.84
C GLU A 171 4.56 -25.19 7.15
N LEU A 172 4.23 -24.35 6.15
CA LEU A 172 3.29 -23.25 6.27
C LEU A 172 1.83 -23.67 6.00
N GLY A 173 1.61 -24.93 5.57
CA GLY A 173 0.28 -25.43 5.21
C GLY A 173 -0.29 -24.77 3.96
N ILE A 174 0.58 -24.50 2.98
CA ILE A 174 0.31 -23.83 1.72
C ILE A 174 0.23 -24.87 0.60
N ASP A 175 -0.77 -24.73 -0.27
CA ASP A 175 -0.81 -25.43 -1.55
C ASP A 175 -0.04 -24.58 -2.58
N PRO A 176 1.18 -24.99 -2.99
CA PRO A 176 2.01 -24.18 -3.87
C PRO A 176 1.48 -24.10 -5.31
N ASP A 177 0.53 -24.93 -5.68
CA ASP A 177 -0.13 -24.92 -6.99
C ASP A 177 -1.42 -24.08 -7.01
N GLN A 178 -1.78 -23.45 -5.90
CA GLN A 178 -3.00 -22.65 -5.75
C GLN A 178 -2.72 -21.31 -5.04
N ILE A 179 -1.81 -20.52 -5.57
CA ILE A 179 -1.45 -19.21 -5.04
C ILE A 179 -2.34 -18.13 -5.67
N VAL A 180 -2.94 -17.30 -4.83
CA VAL A 180 -3.67 -16.10 -5.22
C VAL A 180 -2.86 -14.88 -4.80
N LEU A 181 -2.41 -14.06 -5.75
CA LEU A 181 -1.75 -12.80 -5.45
C LEU A 181 -2.81 -11.72 -5.23
N ALA A 182 -2.76 -11.07 -4.11
CA ALA A 182 -3.74 -10.08 -3.70
C ALA A 182 -3.09 -8.79 -3.20
N GLY A 183 -3.82 -7.70 -3.25
CA GLY A 183 -3.35 -6.44 -2.68
C GLY A 183 -4.39 -5.32 -2.80
N ASP A 184 -4.07 -4.22 -2.15
CA ASP A 184 -4.82 -2.97 -2.14
C ASP A 184 -3.94 -1.81 -2.59
N SER A 185 -4.48 -0.85 -3.31
CA SER A 185 -3.79 0.38 -3.70
C SER A 185 -2.42 0.13 -4.36
N ALA A 186 -1.33 0.60 -3.76
CA ALA A 186 0.04 0.33 -4.18
C ALA A 186 0.38 -1.19 -4.13
N GLY A 187 -0.20 -1.93 -3.18
CA GLY A 187 -0.08 -3.39 -3.11
C GLY A 187 -0.76 -4.10 -4.27
N SER A 188 -1.90 -3.58 -4.76
CA SER A 188 -2.52 -4.08 -6.00
C SER A 188 -1.63 -3.86 -7.22
N GLN A 189 -0.92 -2.74 -7.28
CA GLN A 189 0.07 -2.52 -8.34
C GLN A 189 1.16 -3.58 -8.25
N LEU A 190 1.73 -3.81 -7.06
CA LEU A 190 2.76 -4.81 -6.84
C LEU A 190 2.26 -6.24 -7.10
N ALA A 191 1.04 -6.60 -6.67
CA ALA A 191 0.43 -7.89 -6.95
C ALA A 191 0.24 -8.11 -8.45
N SER A 192 -0.28 -7.11 -9.17
CA SER A 192 -0.42 -7.17 -10.62
C SER A 192 0.94 -7.24 -11.34
N GLN A 193 1.96 -6.56 -10.78
CA GLN A 193 3.31 -6.60 -11.31
C GLN A 193 3.96 -7.97 -11.14
N MET A 194 3.83 -8.58 -9.96
CA MET A 194 4.31 -9.95 -9.72
C MET A 194 3.60 -10.96 -10.62
N ALA A 195 2.26 -10.87 -10.75
CA ALA A 195 1.52 -11.74 -11.65
C ALA A 195 1.95 -11.57 -13.13
N ALA A 196 2.17 -10.32 -13.58
CA ALA A 196 2.67 -10.05 -14.92
C ALA A 196 4.10 -10.58 -15.14
N LEU A 197 5.00 -10.45 -14.16
CA LEU A 197 6.35 -11.02 -14.22
C LEU A 197 6.30 -12.55 -14.38
N ILE A 198 5.45 -13.22 -13.62
CA ILE A 198 5.33 -14.69 -13.61
C ILE A 198 4.71 -15.21 -14.92
N THR A 199 3.82 -14.44 -15.54
CA THR A 199 3.05 -14.89 -16.72
C THR A 199 3.51 -14.31 -18.06
N ASN A 200 4.44 -13.32 -18.05
CA ASN A 200 4.98 -12.68 -19.25
C ASN A 200 6.51 -12.68 -19.22
N PRO A 201 7.17 -13.66 -19.87
CA PRO A 201 8.64 -13.73 -19.88
C PRO A 201 9.33 -12.52 -20.51
N ASP A 202 8.73 -11.89 -21.51
CA ASP A 202 9.30 -10.67 -22.13
C ASP A 202 9.34 -9.52 -21.13
N TYR A 203 8.32 -9.40 -20.29
CA TYR A 203 8.29 -8.42 -19.23
C TYR A 203 9.29 -8.73 -18.12
N ALA A 204 9.43 -9.99 -17.72
CA ALA A 204 10.41 -10.43 -16.74
C ALA A 204 11.85 -10.09 -17.20
N GLU A 205 12.16 -10.29 -18.48
CA GLU A 205 13.45 -9.92 -19.08
C GLU A 205 13.70 -8.40 -19.01
N ILE A 206 12.69 -7.57 -19.33
CA ILE A 206 12.79 -6.10 -19.31
C ILE A 206 13.01 -5.58 -17.88
N VAL A 207 12.31 -6.13 -16.89
CA VAL A 207 12.47 -5.75 -15.46
C VAL A 207 13.79 -6.32 -14.89
N GLY A 208 14.31 -7.40 -15.49
CA GLY A 208 15.52 -8.07 -15.05
C GLY A 208 15.33 -8.86 -13.75
N ILE A 209 14.21 -9.55 -13.66
CA ILE A 209 13.84 -10.45 -12.56
C ILE A 209 13.41 -11.78 -13.20
N ASP A 210 14.05 -12.87 -12.78
CA ASP A 210 13.65 -14.23 -13.12
C ASP A 210 12.69 -14.71 -12.02
N PRO A 211 11.38 -14.81 -12.27
CA PRO A 211 10.41 -15.07 -11.23
C PRO A 211 10.56 -16.46 -10.63
N SER A 212 10.45 -16.54 -9.31
CA SER A 212 10.60 -17.79 -8.54
C SER A 212 9.43 -18.75 -8.78
N LEU A 213 8.21 -18.24 -8.98
CA LEU A 213 7.04 -19.05 -9.28
C LEU A 213 6.84 -19.22 -10.79
N LYS A 214 6.10 -20.26 -11.15
CA LYS A 214 5.65 -20.53 -12.52
C LYS A 214 4.20 -20.09 -12.70
N ALA A 215 3.81 -19.73 -13.91
CA ALA A 215 2.44 -19.31 -14.22
C ALA A 215 1.36 -20.30 -13.75
N GLY A 216 1.63 -21.60 -13.83
CA GLY A 216 0.68 -22.65 -13.40
C GLY A 216 0.47 -22.75 -11.88
N GLN A 217 1.26 -22.06 -11.06
CA GLN A 217 1.09 -21.97 -9.60
C GLN A 217 0.12 -20.84 -9.20
N LEU A 218 -0.16 -19.90 -10.11
CA LEU A 218 -1.10 -18.81 -9.87
C LEU A 218 -2.53 -19.24 -10.21
N ALA A 219 -3.38 -19.35 -9.19
CA ALA A 219 -4.80 -19.64 -9.36
C ALA A 219 -5.60 -18.39 -9.79
N ALA A 220 -5.31 -17.22 -9.20
CA ALA A 220 -6.03 -15.98 -9.44
C ALA A 220 -5.26 -14.74 -8.94
N THR A 221 -5.84 -13.55 -9.21
CA THR A 221 -5.43 -12.28 -8.57
C THR A 221 -6.62 -11.54 -7.97
N ILE A 222 -6.39 -10.81 -6.87
CA ILE A 222 -7.35 -9.90 -6.24
C ILE A 222 -6.73 -8.51 -6.21
N LEU A 223 -7.32 -7.58 -6.95
CA LEU A 223 -6.78 -6.25 -7.21
C LEU A 223 -7.75 -5.17 -6.71
N ASN A 224 -7.57 -4.71 -5.49
CA ASN A 224 -8.43 -3.70 -4.88
C ASN A 224 -7.85 -2.30 -5.08
N CYS A 225 -8.63 -1.37 -5.68
CA CYS A 225 -8.36 0.06 -5.85
C CYS A 225 -6.91 0.40 -6.29
N GLY A 226 -6.32 -0.41 -7.17
CA GLY A 226 -4.92 -0.34 -7.53
C GLY A 226 -4.54 0.76 -8.52
N VAL A 227 -3.24 0.82 -8.80
CA VAL A 227 -2.61 1.70 -9.80
C VAL A 227 -1.97 0.83 -10.88
N TYR A 228 -2.32 1.03 -12.15
CA TYR A 228 -1.89 0.15 -13.25
C TYR A 228 -1.35 0.91 -14.45
N ASP A 229 -1.56 2.23 -14.52
CA ASP A 229 -1.08 3.15 -15.56
C ASP A 229 -0.44 4.37 -14.89
N LEU A 230 0.89 4.40 -14.88
CA LEU A 230 1.65 5.48 -14.24
C LEU A 230 1.61 6.78 -15.06
N ALA A 231 1.44 6.69 -16.39
CA ALA A 231 1.28 7.87 -17.23
C ALA A 231 -0.01 8.62 -16.88
N ALA A 232 -1.14 7.89 -16.74
CA ALA A 232 -2.39 8.47 -16.28
C ALA A 232 -2.30 9.03 -14.85
N LEU A 233 -1.53 8.36 -13.96
CA LEU A 233 -1.30 8.87 -12.61
C LEU A 233 -0.55 10.21 -12.62
N ALA A 234 0.39 10.40 -13.54
CA ALA A 234 1.15 11.63 -13.69
C ALA A 234 0.31 12.86 -14.07
N GLU A 235 -0.86 12.65 -14.67
CA GLU A 235 -1.80 13.72 -15.05
C GLU A 235 -2.67 14.20 -13.88
N LEU A 236 -2.66 13.53 -12.74
CA LEU A 236 -3.46 13.92 -11.58
C LEU A 236 -2.97 15.26 -10.99
N ASP A 237 -3.93 16.14 -10.70
CA ASP A 237 -3.69 17.46 -10.12
C ASP A 237 -4.20 17.58 -8.68
N GLY A 238 -3.96 18.75 -8.07
CA GLY A 238 -4.40 19.07 -6.72
C GLY A 238 -3.57 18.38 -5.63
N ILE A 239 -4.12 18.32 -4.41
CA ILE A 239 -3.43 17.77 -3.24
C ILE A 239 -3.18 16.26 -3.40
N ALA A 240 -4.15 15.53 -3.91
CA ALA A 240 -4.01 14.08 -4.16
C ALA A 240 -2.92 13.81 -5.20
N GLY A 241 -2.94 14.52 -6.34
CA GLY A 241 -1.90 14.42 -7.36
C GLY A 241 -0.52 14.80 -6.83
N TRP A 242 -0.39 15.85 -6.02
CA TRP A 242 0.86 16.19 -5.36
C TRP A 242 1.35 15.07 -4.43
N GLY A 243 0.46 14.50 -3.64
CA GLY A 243 0.78 13.40 -2.73
C GLY A 243 1.30 12.16 -3.46
N LEU A 244 0.58 11.72 -4.50
CA LEU A 244 0.95 10.56 -5.32
C LEU A 244 2.26 10.81 -6.10
N LYS A 245 2.45 11.99 -6.69
CA LYS A 245 3.72 12.35 -7.38
C LYS A 245 4.90 12.39 -6.41
N THR A 246 4.68 12.82 -5.16
CA THR A 246 5.71 12.80 -4.10
C THR A 246 6.06 11.36 -3.69
N ALA A 247 5.04 10.52 -3.50
CA ALA A 247 5.22 9.11 -3.18
C ALA A 247 5.97 8.37 -4.29
N MET A 248 5.58 8.59 -5.54
CA MET A 248 6.28 8.04 -6.70
C MET A 248 7.72 8.51 -6.79
N TRP A 249 8.01 9.80 -6.54
CA TRP A 249 9.40 10.28 -6.47
C TRP A 249 10.19 9.60 -5.35
N ALA A 250 9.58 9.39 -4.18
CA ALA A 250 10.23 8.71 -3.07
C ALA A 250 10.52 7.24 -3.37
N TYR A 251 9.57 6.54 -4.00
CA TYR A 251 9.68 5.12 -4.33
C TYR A 251 10.55 4.86 -5.56
N SER A 252 10.50 5.72 -6.59
CA SER A 252 11.30 5.56 -7.81
C SER A 252 12.72 6.11 -7.70
N GLY A 253 12.97 7.02 -6.73
CA GLY A 253 14.22 7.76 -6.59
C GLY A 253 14.37 8.94 -7.56
N THR A 254 13.41 9.19 -8.46
CA THR A 254 13.48 10.24 -9.49
C THR A 254 12.16 10.99 -9.63
N LYS A 255 12.24 12.28 -10.02
CA LYS A 255 11.06 13.08 -10.35
C LYS A 255 10.49 12.80 -11.74
N THR A 256 11.29 12.24 -12.61
CA THR A 256 10.95 11.94 -14.01
C THR A 256 10.44 10.52 -14.20
N TRP A 257 10.01 9.87 -13.11
CA TRP A 257 9.57 8.48 -13.07
C TRP A 257 8.55 8.12 -14.17
N ALA A 258 7.67 9.05 -14.55
CA ALA A 258 6.69 8.82 -15.61
C ALA A 258 7.28 8.80 -17.03
N GLU A 259 8.47 9.39 -17.20
CA GLU A 259 9.15 9.55 -18.49
C GLU A 259 10.30 8.55 -18.68
N ASP A 260 10.65 7.79 -17.63
CA ASP A 260 11.76 6.84 -17.66
C ASP A 260 11.29 5.39 -17.61
N SER A 261 12.23 4.44 -17.56
CA SER A 261 11.93 3.01 -17.51
C SER A 261 11.13 2.59 -16.26
N THR A 262 11.23 3.34 -15.16
CA THR A 262 10.47 3.05 -13.93
C THR A 262 8.96 3.14 -14.18
N GLY A 263 8.50 4.27 -14.74
CA GLY A 263 7.09 4.45 -15.06
C GLY A 263 6.56 3.43 -16.05
N SER A 264 7.33 3.14 -17.10
CA SER A 264 6.91 2.17 -18.11
C SER A 264 6.88 0.73 -17.58
N THR A 265 7.83 0.34 -16.71
CA THR A 265 7.83 -1.02 -16.14
C THR A 265 6.85 -1.18 -14.98
N MET A 266 6.51 -0.13 -14.25
CA MET A 266 5.46 -0.17 -13.23
C MET A 266 4.03 -0.11 -13.81
N SER A 267 3.85 0.33 -15.06
CA SER A 267 2.54 0.39 -15.74
C SER A 267 2.10 -0.99 -16.20
N THR A 268 1.58 -1.80 -15.29
CA THR A 268 1.19 -3.20 -15.55
C THR A 268 0.10 -3.34 -16.58
N LEU A 269 -0.70 -2.29 -16.82
CA LEU A 269 -1.70 -2.22 -17.89
C LEU A 269 -1.10 -2.57 -19.28
N ASP A 270 0.17 -2.23 -19.52
CA ASP A 270 0.84 -2.46 -20.79
C ASP A 270 1.45 -3.86 -20.89
N TRP A 271 1.64 -4.54 -19.76
CA TRP A 271 2.38 -5.79 -19.67
C TRP A 271 1.52 -7.03 -19.43
N VAL A 272 0.24 -6.86 -19.07
CA VAL A 272 -0.69 -7.98 -18.97
C VAL A 272 -0.94 -8.63 -20.33
N THR A 273 -1.00 -9.95 -20.33
CA THR A 273 -1.21 -10.79 -21.54
C THR A 273 -2.44 -11.68 -21.36
N ALA A 274 -2.75 -12.51 -22.36
CA ALA A 274 -3.82 -13.50 -22.26
C ALA A 274 -3.53 -14.62 -21.22
N ASP A 275 -2.26 -14.76 -20.81
CA ASP A 275 -1.83 -15.72 -19.80
C ASP A 275 -1.94 -15.17 -18.35
N PHE A 276 -2.41 -13.93 -18.19
CA PHE A 276 -2.63 -13.33 -16.87
C PHE A 276 -3.73 -14.10 -16.13
N PRO A 277 -3.61 -14.32 -14.79
CA PRO A 277 -4.57 -15.13 -14.04
C PRO A 277 -5.98 -14.54 -14.03
N ALA A 278 -7.00 -15.37 -13.77
CA ALA A 278 -8.33 -14.89 -13.45
C ALA A 278 -8.27 -13.81 -12.37
N THR A 279 -9.02 -12.73 -12.56
CA THR A 279 -8.84 -11.51 -11.75
C THR A 279 -10.16 -11.03 -11.14
N TYR A 280 -10.18 -10.85 -9.81
CA TYR A 280 -11.16 -9.99 -9.15
C TYR A 280 -10.59 -8.58 -9.04
N ILE A 281 -11.35 -7.57 -9.45
CA ILE A 281 -10.93 -6.18 -9.40
C ILE A 281 -12.06 -5.29 -8.90
N SER A 282 -11.77 -4.46 -7.91
CA SER A 282 -12.77 -3.59 -7.28
C SER A 282 -12.29 -2.18 -7.05
N GLY A 283 -13.25 -1.25 -6.85
CA GLY A 283 -12.99 0.12 -6.49
C GLY A 283 -14.26 0.89 -6.13
N GLY A 284 -14.16 1.81 -5.18
CA GLY A 284 -15.25 2.66 -4.74
C GLY A 284 -15.61 3.74 -5.76
N ASN A 285 -16.90 4.13 -5.83
CA ASN A 285 -17.34 5.18 -6.75
C ASN A 285 -16.85 6.59 -6.36
N GLY A 286 -16.50 6.81 -5.10
CA GLY A 286 -15.87 8.04 -4.60
C GLY A 286 -14.36 8.09 -4.75
N ASP A 287 -13.73 6.98 -5.22
CA ASP A 287 -12.30 6.90 -5.48
C ASP A 287 -11.98 7.23 -6.94
N GLY A 288 -11.20 8.28 -7.17
CA GLY A 288 -10.75 8.67 -8.51
C GLY A 288 -9.91 7.61 -9.22
N LEU A 289 -9.19 6.75 -8.48
CA LEU A 289 -8.39 5.66 -9.04
C LEU A 289 -9.28 4.56 -9.63
N THR A 290 -10.50 4.37 -9.15
CA THR A 290 -11.45 3.43 -9.76
C THR A 290 -11.66 3.74 -11.25
N TRP A 291 -11.90 5.02 -11.56
CA TRP A 291 -12.18 5.48 -12.92
C TRP A 291 -10.94 5.55 -13.79
N LEU A 292 -9.82 5.95 -13.19
CA LEU A 292 -8.58 6.23 -13.91
C LEU A 292 -7.71 4.97 -14.10
N GLN A 293 -7.84 3.98 -13.21
CA GLN A 293 -6.92 2.85 -13.11
C GLN A 293 -7.66 1.50 -13.18
N SER A 294 -8.58 1.23 -12.22
CA SER A 294 -9.17 -0.10 -12.07
C SER A 294 -10.10 -0.48 -13.24
N ILE A 295 -10.96 0.44 -13.70
CA ILE A 295 -11.83 0.19 -14.85
C ILE A 295 -11.04 0.01 -16.15
N PRO A 296 -10.02 0.83 -16.50
CA PRO A 296 -9.14 0.57 -17.63
C PRO A 296 -8.44 -0.78 -17.57
N MET A 297 -7.92 -1.17 -16.40
CA MET A 297 -7.25 -2.47 -16.21
C MET A 297 -8.22 -3.64 -16.42
N ALA A 298 -9.42 -3.59 -15.84
CA ALA A 298 -10.46 -4.60 -16.06
C ALA A 298 -10.76 -4.78 -17.56
N LYS A 299 -11.00 -3.66 -18.27
CA LYS A 299 -11.25 -3.68 -19.72
C LYS A 299 -10.08 -4.23 -20.53
N ARG A 300 -8.85 -3.92 -20.10
CA ARG A 300 -7.65 -4.44 -20.76
C ARG A 300 -7.58 -5.96 -20.62
N LEU A 301 -7.76 -6.49 -19.42
CA LEU A 301 -7.77 -7.94 -19.16
C LEU A 301 -8.90 -8.64 -19.92
N GLU A 302 -10.13 -8.11 -19.88
CA GLU A 302 -11.26 -8.63 -20.67
C GLU A 302 -10.96 -8.66 -22.18
N SER A 303 -10.31 -7.61 -22.72
CA SER A 303 -9.93 -7.53 -24.13
C SER A 303 -8.92 -8.59 -24.56
N LEU A 304 -8.14 -9.11 -23.60
CA LEU A 304 -7.17 -10.20 -23.79
C LEU A 304 -7.79 -11.58 -23.60
N GLY A 305 -9.06 -11.66 -23.20
CA GLY A 305 -9.76 -12.91 -22.93
C GLY A 305 -9.51 -13.48 -21.52
N VAL A 306 -8.90 -12.70 -20.64
CA VAL A 306 -8.76 -13.06 -19.21
C VAL A 306 -10.13 -13.03 -18.54
N GLU A 307 -10.41 -14.00 -17.67
CA GLU A 307 -11.63 -14.00 -16.87
C GLU A 307 -11.53 -12.92 -15.79
N VAL A 308 -12.47 -11.96 -15.79
CA VAL A 308 -12.50 -10.83 -14.86
C VAL A 308 -13.84 -10.79 -14.12
N THR A 309 -13.76 -10.73 -12.80
CA THR A 309 -14.90 -10.43 -11.93
C THR A 309 -14.72 -9.00 -11.41
N THR A 310 -15.68 -8.12 -11.67
CA THR A 310 -15.59 -6.72 -11.29
C THR A 310 -16.61 -6.37 -10.22
N LEU A 311 -16.20 -5.55 -9.23
CA LEU A 311 -17.12 -4.88 -8.32
C LEU A 311 -16.89 -3.37 -8.39
N PHE A 312 -17.59 -2.71 -9.30
CA PHE A 312 -17.60 -1.25 -9.45
C PHE A 312 -19.00 -0.71 -9.21
N TRP A 313 -19.10 0.22 -8.28
CA TRP A 313 -20.35 0.85 -7.92
C TRP A 313 -20.72 1.94 -8.94
N PRO A 314 -22.03 2.13 -9.23
CA PRO A 314 -22.46 3.23 -10.06
C PRO A 314 -21.98 4.58 -9.54
N MET A 315 -21.73 5.55 -10.44
CA MET A 315 -21.20 6.86 -10.07
C MET A 315 -22.10 7.62 -9.08
N ASP A 316 -23.38 7.36 -9.09
CA ASP A 316 -24.41 7.95 -8.24
C ASP A 316 -24.77 7.07 -7.03
N HIS A 317 -24.00 6.02 -6.76
CA HIS A 317 -24.19 5.19 -5.55
C HIS A 317 -23.95 6.02 -4.28
N GLU A 318 -24.83 5.81 -3.29
CA GLU A 318 -24.77 6.47 -1.99
C GLU A 318 -24.73 5.44 -0.83
N PRO A 319 -23.81 5.62 0.14
CA PRO A 319 -22.83 6.72 0.22
C PRO A 319 -21.72 6.57 -0.82
N ALA A 320 -21.07 7.70 -1.20
CA ALA A 320 -19.87 7.64 -2.03
C ALA A 320 -18.76 6.83 -1.30
N LEU A 321 -18.31 5.76 -1.92
CA LEU A 321 -17.35 4.82 -1.32
C LEU A 321 -15.92 5.31 -1.56
N PRO A 322 -15.14 5.56 -0.48
CA PRO A 322 -13.79 6.10 -0.59
C PRO A 322 -12.79 5.07 -1.14
N HIS A 323 -11.55 5.50 -1.31
CA HIS A 323 -10.42 4.63 -1.54
C HIS A 323 -10.30 3.57 -0.42
N GLU A 324 -10.03 2.31 -0.76
CA GLU A 324 -9.96 1.17 0.17
C GLU A 324 -11.25 0.92 0.98
N TYR A 325 -12.42 1.30 0.44
CA TYR A 325 -13.72 1.10 1.12
C TYR A 325 -13.96 -0.34 1.56
N GLN A 326 -13.40 -1.32 0.87
CA GLN A 326 -13.53 -2.75 1.15
C GLN A 326 -13.00 -3.17 2.52
N PHE A 327 -12.17 -2.36 3.16
CA PHE A 327 -11.68 -2.58 4.51
C PHE A 327 -12.55 -1.93 5.60
N HIS A 328 -13.47 -1.04 5.23
CA HIS A 328 -14.41 -0.42 6.15
C HIS A 328 -15.63 -1.32 6.41
N LEU A 329 -15.40 -2.45 7.11
CA LEU A 329 -16.39 -3.52 7.29
C LEU A 329 -17.62 -3.09 8.10
N ASP A 330 -17.62 -1.93 8.74
CA ASP A 330 -18.82 -1.30 9.30
C ASP A 330 -19.82 -0.92 8.18
N LEU A 331 -19.37 -0.71 6.93
CA LEU A 331 -20.22 -0.43 5.76
C LEU A 331 -20.81 -1.73 5.16
N PRO A 332 -22.11 -1.74 4.79
CA PRO A 332 -22.71 -2.87 4.08
C PRO A 332 -22.00 -3.19 2.75
N ASP A 333 -21.57 -2.15 2.02
CA ASP A 333 -20.91 -2.28 0.73
C ASP A 333 -19.52 -2.94 0.84
N ALA A 334 -18.80 -2.69 1.93
CA ALA A 334 -17.54 -3.37 2.23
C ALA A 334 -17.75 -4.86 2.51
N ARG A 335 -18.83 -5.22 3.23
CA ARG A 335 -19.20 -6.62 3.46
C ARG A 335 -19.58 -7.30 2.15
N THR A 336 -20.29 -6.61 1.25
CA THR A 336 -20.56 -7.12 -0.09
C THR A 336 -19.26 -7.39 -0.85
N ALA A 337 -18.27 -6.49 -0.75
CA ALA A 337 -16.95 -6.69 -1.38
C ALA A 337 -16.21 -7.90 -0.78
N LEU A 338 -16.30 -8.12 0.53
CA LEU A 338 -15.75 -9.31 1.19
C LEU A 338 -16.44 -10.59 0.71
N ASP A 339 -17.78 -10.60 0.67
CA ASP A 339 -18.57 -11.75 0.21
C ASP A 339 -18.23 -12.13 -1.25
N GLU A 340 -18.12 -11.13 -2.13
CA GLU A 340 -17.73 -11.33 -3.54
C GLU A 340 -16.27 -11.81 -3.65
N THR A 341 -15.37 -11.33 -2.80
CA THR A 341 -13.98 -11.82 -2.72
C THR A 341 -13.94 -13.29 -2.33
N ILE A 342 -14.70 -13.71 -1.32
CA ILE A 342 -14.80 -15.12 -0.87
C ILE A 342 -15.42 -15.99 -1.96
N ALA A 343 -16.49 -15.50 -2.61
CA ALA A 343 -17.13 -16.22 -3.71
C ALA A 343 -16.18 -16.40 -4.91
N PHE A 344 -15.39 -15.36 -5.25
CA PHE A 344 -14.38 -15.43 -6.30
C PHE A 344 -13.29 -16.44 -5.94
N LEU A 345 -12.75 -16.42 -4.73
CA LEU A 345 -11.77 -17.39 -4.25
C LEU A 345 -12.32 -18.82 -4.35
N GLY A 346 -13.56 -19.06 -3.87
CA GLY A 346 -14.19 -20.38 -3.94
C GLY A 346 -14.44 -20.90 -5.35
N LYS A 347 -14.49 -20.02 -6.36
CA LYS A 347 -14.63 -20.39 -7.78
C LYS A 347 -13.29 -20.76 -8.42
N HIS A 348 -12.20 -20.10 -8.02
CA HIS A 348 -10.91 -20.22 -8.69
C HIS A 348 -9.88 -21.06 -7.92
N THR A 349 -10.25 -21.57 -6.74
CA THR A 349 -9.42 -22.50 -5.95
C THR A 349 -10.20 -23.75 -5.58
N THR A 350 -9.49 -24.84 -5.29
CA THR A 350 -10.06 -26.12 -4.82
C THR A 350 -9.63 -26.35 -3.36
N ARG A 351 -10.62 -26.53 -2.48
CA ARG A 351 -10.40 -26.86 -1.06
C ARG A 351 -10.55 -28.35 -0.83
#